data_9f4084098fcdadea80825006ea8df533
#
_entry.id   9f4084098fcdadea80825006ea8df533
#
_cell.length_a   1.000
_cell.length_b   1.000
_cell.length_c   1.000
_cell.angle_alpha   90.00
_cell.angle_beta   90.00
_cell.angle_gamma   90.00
#
_symmetry.space_group_name_H-M   'P 1'
#
loop_
_entity.id
_entity.type
_entity.pdbx_description
1 polymer ?
#
loop_
_entity_poly.entity_id
_entity_poly.type
_entity_poly.pdbx_seq_one_letter_code
_entity_poly.pdbx_strand_id
1 'polypeptide(L)'
;MTNQAKNHDVHEEAKRVRRNVISTVLIILIVIAGMYAFHQHENKVKAQDRLDKRLEINKDIKNHNKKIDTYNKQLEKDVGVYETKQATDDFYSYFFEWDSWKQYRDNMAELRKLFPNIDKDKVVDISGNKIGASASPTSNYEKTSFIGDKEGRVVDLVEQNKSYQDGTETTAIWYIVADYKDGKLDIREMKPYRDVGE
;
A
#
# COMPACT_ATOMS: atom_id res chain seq x y z
N MET A 1 -55.76 -38.37 63.15
CA MET A 1 -54.30 -38.26 62.92
C MET A 1 -53.89 -38.55 61.46
N THR A 2 -54.64 -38.12 60.44
CA THR A 2 -54.38 -38.53 59.03
C THR A 2 -54.08 -37.41 58.08
N ASN A 3 -54.23 -36.15 58.45
CA ASN A 3 -53.94 -35.02 57.51
C ASN A 3 -52.50 -34.50 57.53
N GLN A 4 -51.74 -34.67 58.60
CA GLN A 4 -50.33 -34.20 58.66
C GLN A 4 -49.38 -35.08 57.90
N ALA A 5 -49.57 -36.42 57.90
CA ALA A 5 -48.75 -37.38 57.16
C ALA A 5 -48.89 -37.17 55.64
N LYS A 6 -50.10 -36.88 55.16
CA LYS A 6 -50.40 -36.69 53.75
C LYS A 6 -49.75 -35.36 53.19
N ASN A 7 -49.65 -34.29 53.99
CA ASN A 7 -48.99 -33.03 53.62
C ASN A 7 -47.47 -33.21 53.61
N HIS A 8 -46.90 -34.06 54.46
CA HIS A 8 -45.44 -34.28 54.46
C HIS A 8 -44.99 -35.03 53.18
N ASP A 9 -45.77 -36.08 52.76
CA ASP A 9 -45.50 -36.80 51.52
C ASP A 9 -45.55 -35.91 50.25
N VAL A 10 -46.56 -35.04 50.15
CA VAL A 10 -46.70 -34.11 49.02
C VAL A 10 -45.52 -33.11 48.93
N HIS A 11 -45.01 -32.64 50.06
CA HIS A 11 -43.81 -31.75 50.08
C HIS A 11 -42.54 -32.50 49.71
N GLU A 12 -42.37 -33.73 50.08
CA GLU A 12 -41.21 -34.57 49.72
C GLU A 12 -41.24 -34.88 48.21
N GLU A 13 -42.38 -35.24 47.66
CA GLU A 13 -42.56 -35.44 46.21
C GLU A 13 -42.28 -34.16 45.38
N ALA A 14 -42.82 -33.05 45.83
CA ALA A 14 -42.56 -31.77 45.18
C ALA A 14 -41.07 -31.38 45.16
N LYS A 15 -40.34 -31.64 46.26
CA LYS A 15 -38.88 -31.44 46.31
C LYS A 15 -38.14 -32.37 45.34
N ARG A 16 -38.54 -33.65 45.25
CA ARG A 16 -37.96 -34.63 44.34
C ARG A 16 -38.18 -34.25 42.89
N VAL A 17 -39.41 -33.85 42.51
CA VAL A 17 -39.73 -33.37 41.15
C VAL A 17 -38.93 -32.12 40.81
N ARG A 18 -38.87 -31.10 41.69
CA ARG A 18 -38.10 -29.91 41.50
C ARG A 18 -36.62 -30.20 41.28
N ARG A 19 -36.02 -31.09 42.07
CA ARG A 19 -34.62 -31.50 41.92
C ARG A 19 -34.37 -32.16 40.57
N ASN A 20 -35.27 -33.08 40.15
CA ASN A 20 -35.14 -33.75 38.86
C ASN A 20 -35.26 -32.78 37.69
N VAL A 21 -36.18 -31.83 37.72
CA VAL A 21 -36.33 -30.79 36.71
C VAL A 21 -35.06 -29.92 36.62
N ILE A 22 -34.54 -29.48 37.76
CA ILE A 22 -33.29 -28.69 37.79
C ILE A 22 -32.13 -29.51 37.20
N SER A 23 -32.01 -30.78 37.59
CA SER A 23 -30.96 -31.66 37.07
C SER A 23 -31.06 -31.86 35.56
N THR A 24 -32.26 -32.06 35.03
CA THR A 24 -32.49 -32.19 33.58
C THR A 24 -32.13 -30.91 32.82
N VAL A 25 -32.54 -29.74 33.35
CA VAL A 25 -32.18 -28.44 32.75
C VAL A 25 -30.67 -28.25 32.75
N LEU A 26 -29.97 -28.59 33.83
CA LEU A 26 -28.51 -28.49 33.90
C LEU A 26 -27.82 -29.40 32.86
N ILE A 27 -28.30 -30.61 32.68
CA ILE A 27 -27.76 -31.54 31.67
C ILE A 27 -27.94 -30.96 30.27
N ILE A 28 -29.10 -30.41 29.94
CA ILE A 28 -29.37 -29.79 28.66
C ILE A 28 -28.41 -28.59 28.43
N LEU A 29 -28.21 -27.74 29.44
CA LEU A 29 -27.28 -26.62 29.34
C LEU A 29 -25.85 -27.09 29.12
N ILE A 30 -25.38 -28.14 29.77
CA ILE A 30 -24.04 -28.71 29.57
C ILE A 30 -23.88 -29.21 28.12
N VAL A 31 -24.90 -29.90 27.60
CA VAL A 31 -24.87 -30.39 26.20
C VAL A 31 -24.79 -29.22 25.20
N ILE A 32 -25.62 -28.18 25.39
CA ILE A 32 -25.59 -26.98 24.53
C ILE A 32 -24.25 -26.29 24.62
N ALA A 33 -23.69 -26.08 25.82
CA ALA A 33 -22.39 -25.50 26.02
C ALA A 33 -21.27 -26.31 25.35
N GLY A 34 -21.33 -27.65 25.45
CA GLY A 34 -20.39 -28.55 24.78
C GLY A 34 -20.46 -28.46 23.26
N MET A 35 -21.65 -28.41 22.67
CA MET A 35 -21.84 -28.24 21.23
C MET A 35 -21.32 -26.88 20.76
N TYR A 36 -21.58 -25.81 21.51
CA TYR A 36 -21.06 -24.47 21.20
C TYR A 36 -19.54 -24.42 21.25
N ALA A 37 -18.92 -24.98 22.28
CA ALA A 37 -17.47 -25.04 22.42
C ALA A 37 -16.82 -25.83 21.27
N PHE A 38 -17.41 -26.95 20.87
CA PHE A 38 -16.95 -27.77 19.76
C PHE A 38 -17.02 -26.98 18.43
N HIS A 39 -18.15 -26.31 18.18
CA HIS A 39 -18.32 -25.49 16.98
C HIS A 39 -17.32 -24.31 16.91
N GLN A 40 -17.07 -23.65 18.04
CA GLN A 40 -16.06 -22.61 18.15
C GLN A 40 -14.65 -23.13 17.88
N HIS A 41 -14.33 -24.33 18.38
CA HIS A 41 -13.03 -24.94 18.11
C HIS A 41 -12.85 -25.25 16.62
N GLU A 42 -13.85 -25.82 15.96
CA GLU A 42 -13.83 -26.12 14.52
C GLU A 42 -13.66 -24.84 13.67
N ASN A 43 -14.38 -23.78 14.00
CA ASN A 43 -14.27 -22.49 13.33
C ASN A 43 -12.87 -21.87 13.48
N LYS A 44 -12.27 -22.01 14.68
CA LYS A 44 -10.91 -21.54 14.94
C LYS A 44 -9.87 -22.30 14.10
N VAL A 45 -10.00 -23.63 14.01
CA VAL A 45 -9.11 -24.46 13.18
C VAL A 45 -9.23 -24.09 11.70
N LYS A 46 -10.46 -23.95 11.20
CA LYS A 46 -10.70 -23.51 9.80
C LYS A 46 -10.16 -22.10 9.51
N ALA A 47 -10.27 -21.18 10.46
CA ALA A 47 -9.73 -19.84 10.32
C ALA A 47 -8.20 -19.86 10.29
N GLN A 48 -7.57 -20.67 11.13
CA GLN A 48 -6.12 -20.85 11.14
C GLN A 48 -5.62 -21.46 9.83
N ASP A 49 -6.23 -22.51 9.32
CA ASP A 49 -5.88 -23.14 8.03
C ASP A 49 -5.97 -22.13 6.85
N ARG A 50 -7.01 -21.28 6.85
CA ARG A 50 -7.13 -20.21 5.84
C ARG A 50 -6.02 -19.17 5.96
N LEU A 51 -5.64 -18.82 7.18
CA LEU A 51 -4.55 -17.87 7.43
C LEU A 51 -3.23 -18.46 6.92
N ASP A 52 -2.93 -19.69 7.28
CA ASP A 52 -1.69 -20.38 6.90
C ASP A 52 -1.57 -20.49 5.37
N LYS A 53 -2.65 -20.88 4.69
CA LYS A 53 -2.70 -20.89 3.21
C LYS A 53 -2.46 -19.50 2.59
N ARG A 54 -3.04 -18.44 3.17
CA ARG A 54 -2.80 -17.07 2.68
C ARG A 54 -1.36 -16.64 2.88
N LEU A 55 -0.75 -17.00 4.01
CA LEU A 55 0.65 -16.70 4.29
C LEU A 55 1.59 -17.42 3.31
N GLU A 56 1.31 -18.69 3.00
CA GLU A 56 2.06 -19.46 2.00
C GLU A 56 1.95 -18.83 0.61
N ILE A 57 0.73 -18.54 0.14
CA ILE A 57 0.50 -17.87 -1.15
C ILE A 57 1.24 -16.53 -1.21
N ASN A 58 1.16 -15.70 -0.16
CA ASN A 58 1.86 -14.41 -0.10
C ASN A 58 3.38 -14.58 -0.16
N LYS A 59 3.92 -15.62 0.49
CA LYS A 59 5.35 -15.94 0.43
C LYS A 59 5.76 -16.33 -0.99
N ASP A 60 4.97 -17.14 -1.67
CA ASP A 60 5.24 -17.57 -3.04
C ASP A 60 5.15 -16.39 -4.03
N ILE A 61 4.16 -15.53 -3.91
CA ILE A 61 4.04 -14.30 -4.70
C ILE A 61 5.27 -13.42 -4.47
N LYS A 62 5.68 -13.20 -3.22
CA LYS A 62 6.86 -12.40 -2.90
C LYS A 62 8.14 -12.97 -3.50
N ASN A 63 8.31 -14.30 -3.44
CA ASN A 63 9.46 -14.98 -4.02
C ASN A 63 9.45 -14.89 -5.56
N HIS A 64 8.29 -15.03 -6.17
CA HIS A 64 8.10 -14.90 -7.62
C HIS A 64 8.43 -13.47 -8.08
N ASN A 65 7.86 -12.46 -7.43
CA ASN A 65 8.15 -11.05 -7.74
C ASN A 65 9.65 -10.74 -7.61
N LYS A 66 10.31 -11.23 -6.55
CA LYS A 66 11.75 -11.04 -6.39
C LYS A 66 12.57 -11.65 -7.56
N LYS A 67 12.15 -12.80 -8.10
CA LYS A 67 12.80 -13.39 -9.28
C LYS A 67 12.59 -12.53 -10.53
N ILE A 68 11.36 -12.03 -10.73
CA ILE A 68 11.04 -11.12 -11.85
C ILE A 68 11.86 -9.85 -11.74
N ASP A 69 11.92 -9.22 -10.56
CA ASP A 69 12.71 -8.00 -10.34
C ASP A 69 14.20 -8.22 -10.64
N THR A 70 14.74 -9.35 -10.20
CA THR A 70 16.14 -9.70 -10.48
C THR A 70 16.38 -9.89 -11.98
N TYR A 71 15.47 -10.56 -12.67
CA TYR A 71 15.53 -10.77 -14.11
C TYR A 71 15.42 -9.44 -14.89
N ASN A 72 14.46 -8.60 -14.53
CA ASN A 72 14.29 -7.29 -15.15
C ASN A 72 15.52 -6.39 -14.96
N LYS A 73 16.10 -6.36 -13.75
CA LYS A 73 17.34 -5.62 -13.49
C LYS A 73 18.50 -6.12 -14.36
N GLN A 74 18.59 -7.44 -14.58
CA GLN A 74 19.62 -7.97 -15.48
C GLN A 74 19.37 -7.55 -16.92
N LEU A 75 18.14 -7.63 -17.41
CA LEU A 75 17.79 -7.13 -18.75
C LEU A 75 18.13 -5.65 -18.92
N GLU A 76 17.80 -4.80 -17.93
CA GLU A 76 18.09 -3.37 -17.94
C GLU A 76 19.61 -3.09 -18.03
N LYS A 77 20.43 -3.92 -17.36
CA LYS A 77 21.89 -3.85 -17.46
C LYS A 77 22.38 -4.29 -18.84
N ASP A 78 21.82 -5.38 -19.36
CA ASP A 78 22.23 -5.93 -20.66
C ASP A 78 21.92 -4.96 -21.81
N VAL A 79 20.86 -4.13 -21.68
CA VAL A 79 20.54 -3.08 -22.66
C VAL A 79 21.08 -1.69 -22.27
N GLY A 80 21.86 -1.59 -21.18
CA GLY A 80 22.57 -0.37 -20.80
C GLY A 80 21.70 0.76 -20.23
N VAL A 81 20.45 0.50 -19.78
CA VAL A 81 19.55 1.55 -19.24
C VAL A 81 19.41 1.52 -17.72
N TYR A 82 20.05 0.59 -17.04
CA TYR A 82 19.90 0.41 -15.59
C TYR A 82 20.28 1.67 -14.79
N GLU A 83 21.46 2.22 -15.07
CA GLU A 83 21.95 3.43 -14.39
C GLU A 83 21.06 4.64 -14.67
N THR A 84 20.59 4.78 -15.92
CA THR A 84 19.68 5.88 -16.29
C THR A 84 18.38 5.78 -15.53
N LYS A 85 17.78 4.58 -15.45
CA LYS A 85 16.53 4.38 -14.69
C LYS A 85 16.71 4.67 -13.21
N GLN A 86 17.81 4.24 -12.59
CA GLN A 86 18.09 4.58 -11.20
C GLN A 86 18.24 6.09 -10.99
N ALA A 87 19.01 6.75 -11.83
CA ALA A 87 19.22 8.19 -11.71
C ALA A 87 17.93 9.00 -11.96
N THR A 88 17.07 8.55 -12.89
CA THR A 88 15.75 9.18 -13.09
C THR A 88 14.81 8.90 -11.92
N ASP A 89 14.83 7.71 -11.30
CA ASP A 89 14.05 7.40 -10.11
C ASP A 89 14.43 8.32 -8.95
N ASP A 90 15.72 8.49 -8.69
CA ASP A 90 16.23 9.42 -7.69
C ASP A 90 15.79 10.85 -7.99
N PHE A 91 15.89 11.28 -9.25
CA PHE A 91 15.44 12.62 -9.67
C PHE A 91 13.93 12.80 -9.46
N TYR A 92 13.10 11.83 -9.88
CA TYR A 92 11.64 11.95 -9.79
C TYR A 92 11.14 11.93 -8.36
N SER A 93 11.76 11.16 -7.48
CA SER A 93 11.38 11.11 -6.04
C SER A 93 11.50 12.48 -5.38
N TYR A 94 12.49 13.27 -5.74
CA TYR A 94 12.62 14.64 -5.24
C TYR A 94 11.77 15.65 -6.02
N PHE A 95 11.64 15.49 -7.33
CA PHE A 95 10.98 16.49 -8.17
C PHE A 95 9.46 16.39 -8.09
N PHE A 96 8.90 15.20 -8.05
CA PHE A 96 7.47 14.97 -8.12
C PHE A 96 6.81 14.54 -6.81
N GLU A 97 7.56 14.07 -5.81
CA GLU A 97 7.00 13.55 -4.55
C GLU A 97 7.30 14.50 -3.38
N TRP A 98 6.25 15.13 -2.85
CA TRP A 98 6.35 16.06 -1.73
C TRP A 98 4.97 16.36 -1.13
N ASP A 99 4.94 16.69 0.18
CA ASP A 99 3.73 16.94 0.97
C ASP A 99 3.43 18.43 1.17
N SER A 100 4.35 19.31 0.82
CA SER A 100 4.21 20.75 1.04
C SER A 100 5.13 21.58 0.15
N TRP A 101 4.79 22.86 -0.04
CA TRP A 101 5.68 23.82 -0.70
C TRP A 101 7.05 23.97 -0.03
N LYS A 102 7.10 23.75 1.30
CA LYS A 102 8.39 23.72 2.01
C LYS A 102 9.22 22.54 1.56
N GLN A 103 8.66 21.35 1.59
CA GLN A 103 9.35 20.12 1.16
C GLN A 103 9.74 20.19 -0.32
N TYR A 104 8.86 20.73 -1.18
CA TYR A 104 9.22 20.99 -2.59
C TYR A 104 10.50 21.80 -2.72
N ARG A 105 10.62 22.94 -2.00
CA ARG A 105 11.84 23.75 -2.03
C ARG A 105 13.06 23.02 -1.48
N ASP A 106 12.88 22.30 -0.38
CA ASP A 106 13.95 21.52 0.23
C ASP A 106 14.44 20.43 -0.75
N ASN A 107 13.50 19.74 -1.42
CA ASN A 107 13.80 18.75 -2.46
C ASN A 107 14.55 19.36 -3.65
N MET A 108 14.17 20.55 -4.13
CA MET A 108 14.90 21.23 -5.21
C MET A 108 16.34 21.59 -4.80
N ALA A 109 16.56 21.93 -3.54
CA ALA A 109 17.90 22.17 -3.01
C ALA A 109 18.74 20.87 -2.94
N GLU A 110 18.11 19.74 -2.57
CA GLU A 110 18.80 18.43 -2.61
C GLU A 110 19.09 17.97 -4.03
N LEU A 111 18.17 18.14 -4.99
CA LEU A 111 18.42 17.85 -6.40
C LEU A 111 19.63 18.61 -6.95
N ARG A 112 19.83 19.85 -6.54
CA ARG A 112 21.00 20.65 -6.95
C ARG A 112 22.31 20.09 -6.41
N LYS A 113 22.29 19.44 -5.25
CA LYS A 113 23.47 18.75 -4.69
C LYS A 113 23.75 17.44 -5.41
N LEU A 114 22.69 16.65 -5.68
CA LEU A 114 22.82 15.36 -6.35
C LEU A 114 23.17 15.50 -7.83
N PHE A 115 22.57 16.49 -8.50
CA PHE A 115 22.72 16.74 -9.93
C PHE A 115 23.13 18.21 -10.19
N PRO A 116 24.38 18.61 -9.90
CA PRO A 116 24.80 20.03 -9.89
C PRO A 116 24.63 20.78 -11.22
N ASN A 117 24.46 20.08 -12.34
CA ASN A 117 24.34 20.69 -13.68
C ASN A 117 22.98 20.39 -14.34
N ILE A 118 22.02 19.85 -13.63
CA ILE A 118 20.75 19.38 -14.21
C ILE A 118 19.93 20.52 -14.85
N ASP A 119 20.07 21.75 -14.35
CA ASP A 119 19.37 22.95 -14.84
C ASP A 119 20.19 23.79 -15.81
N LYS A 120 21.41 23.36 -16.15
CA LYS A 120 22.36 24.15 -17.01
C LYS A 120 21.78 24.44 -18.38
N ASP A 121 21.10 23.48 -18.98
CA ASP A 121 20.54 23.62 -20.33
C ASP A 121 19.09 24.17 -20.31
N LYS A 122 18.61 24.61 -19.15
CA LYS A 122 17.26 25.18 -18.93
C LYS A 122 16.10 24.26 -19.31
N VAL A 123 16.35 22.95 -19.46
CA VAL A 123 15.33 21.95 -19.71
C VAL A 123 14.56 21.66 -18.43
N VAL A 124 15.28 21.63 -17.30
CA VAL A 124 14.73 21.38 -15.96
C VAL A 124 14.79 22.65 -15.14
N ASP A 125 13.73 22.97 -14.42
CA ASP A 125 13.70 24.08 -13.48
C ASP A 125 13.64 23.57 -12.05
N ILE A 126 14.77 23.59 -11.36
CA ILE A 126 14.91 23.25 -9.93
C ILE A 126 15.13 24.49 -9.06
N SER A 127 14.68 25.67 -9.50
CA SER A 127 14.79 26.90 -8.70
C SER A 127 14.03 26.85 -7.37
N GLY A 128 13.00 25.99 -7.28
CA GLY A 128 12.10 25.93 -6.13
C GLY A 128 11.11 27.09 -6.06
N ASN A 129 11.07 27.95 -7.11
CA ASN A 129 10.23 29.15 -7.13
C ASN A 129 8.81 28.91 -7.71
N LYS A 130 8.55 27.75 -8.28
CA LYS A 130 7.23 27.39 -8.85
C LYS A 130 6.25 26.96 -7.75
N ILE A 131 6.05 27.80 -6.77
CA ILE A 131 5.09 27.63 -5.69
C ILE A 131 3.86 28.50 -5.95
N GLY A 132 2.67 27.94 -5.67
CA GLY A 132 1.42 28.70 -5.74
C GLY A 132 1.24 29.62 -4.53
N ALA A 133 0.39 30.65 -4.70
CA ALA A 133 -0.03 31.53 -3.60
C ALA A 133 -1.10 30.89 -2.70
N SER A 134 -1.70 29.78 -3.15
CA SER A 134 -2.71 29.02 -2.42
C SER A 134 -2.09 28.03 -1.43
N ALA A 135 -2.96 27.35 -0.65
CA ALA A 135 -2.56 26.27 0.24
C ALA A 135 -1.69 25.25 -0.50
N SER A 136 -0.71 24.70 0.22
CA SER A 136 0.21 23.72 -0.35
C SER A 136 -0.50 22.41 -0.66
N PRO A 137 -0.44 21.89 -1.88
CA PRO A 137 -0.90 20.53 -2.16
C PRO A 137 0.12 19.49 -1.69
N THR A 138 -0.32 18.24 -1.62
CA THR A 138 0.56 17.06 -1.72
C THR A 138 0.77 16.70 -3.19
N SER A 139 1.89 16.10 -3.51
CA SER A 139 2.21 15.63 -4.87
C SER A 139 2.77 14.22 -4.83
N ASN A 140 2.30 13.38 -5.71
CA ASN A 140 2.82 12.05 -5.97
C ASN A 140 2.92 11.80 -7.48
N TYR A 141 3.54 10.70 -7.88
CA TYR A 141 3.67 10.36 -9.28
C TYR A 141 3.62 8.86 -9.53
N GLU A 142 3.23 8.52 -10.75
CA GLU A 142 3.40 7.20 -11.35
C GLU A 142 4.20 7.36 -12.64
N LYS A 143 4.94 6.33 -13.06
CA LYS A 143 5.70 6.40 -14.30
C LYS A 143 5.61 5.13 -15.12
N THR A 144 5.69 5.31 -16.44
CA THR A 144 5.91 4.26 -17.41
C THR A 144 7.18 4.56 -18.20
N SER A 145 8.15 3.63 -18.15
CA SER A 145 9.45 3.78 -18.78
C SER A 145 9.55 2.99 -20.07
N PHE A 146 10.17 3.61 -21.08
CA PHE A 146 10.49 3.01 -22.36
C PHE A 146 11.99 3.11 -22.61
N ILE A 147 12.53 2.13 -23.31
CA ILE A 147 13.92 2.17 -23.76
C ILE A 147 13.97 3.07 -25.01
N GLY A 148 14.87 4.05 -25.01
CA GLY A 148 15.06 4.95 -26.14
C GLY A 148 15.85 4.33 -27.29
N ASP A 149 16.08 5.12 -28.33
CA ASP A 149 16.77 4.74 -29.56
C ASP A 149 18.31 4.63 -29.43
N LYS A 150 18.85 5.02 -28.28
CA LYS A 150 20.28 5.01 -27.98
C LYS A 150 20.55 4.26 -26.69
N GLU A 151 21.72 3.64 -26.63
CA GLU A 151 22.22 3.03 -25.42
C GLU A 151 22.22 4.04 -24.26
N GLY A 152 21.74 3.62 -23.11
CA GLY A 152 21.63 4.47 -21.92
C GLY A 152 20.50 5.50 -21.96
N ARG A 153 19.66 5.52 -23.01
CA ARG A 153 18.52 6.43 -23.09
C ARG A 153 17.24 5.81 -22.56
N VAL A 154 16.54 6.57 -21.71
CA VAL A 154 15.21 6.23 -21.22
C VAL A 154 14.24 7.34 -21.61
N VAL A 155 13.03 6.95 -21.98
CA VAL A 155 11.91 7.85 -22.23
C VAL A 155 10.82 7.52 -21.21
N ASP A 156 10.50 8.46 -20.36
CA ASP A 156 9.49 8.28 -19.31
C ASP A 156 8.25 9.12 -19.57
N LEU A 157 7.10 8.50 -19.40
CA LEU A 157 5.83 9.18 -19.19
C LEU A 157 5.56 9.18 -17.68
N VAL A 158 5.57 10.37 -17.09
CA VAL A 158 5.34 10.55 -15.65
C VAL A 158 4.01 11.26 -15.45
N GLU A 159 3.10 10.61 -14.78
CA GLU A 159 1.83 11.18 -14.35
C GLU A 159 1.99 11.75 -12.94
N GLN A 160 1.95 13.09 -12.83
CA GLN A 160 2.01 13.78 -11.54
C GLN A 160 0.61 14.13 -11.07
N ASN A 161 0.24 13.68 -9.89
CA ASN A 161 -1.03 13.98 -9.24
C ASN A 161 -0.81 14.89 -8.04
N LYS A 162 -1.55 16.01 -7.99
CA LYS A 162 -1.54 16.96 -6.87
C LYS A 162 -2.91 17.04 -6.24
N SER A 163 -2.97 16.85 -4.93
CA SER A 163 -4.20 16.93 -4.14
C SER A 163 -4.13 18.11 -3.18
N TYR A 164 -5.15 18.96 -3.20
CA TYR A 164 -5.27 20.17 -2.39
C TYR A 164 -6.19 19.93 -1.20
N GLN A 165 -6.04 20.75 -0.15
CA GLN A 165 -6.83 20.63 1.10
C GLN A 165 -8.33 20.88 0.91
N ASP A 166 -8.72 21.57 -0.14
CA ASP A 166 -10.12 21.81 -0.52
C ASP A 166 -10.76 20.64 -1.29
N GLY A 167 -10.03 19.55 -1.49
CA GLY A 167 -10.47 18.38 -2.25
C GLY A 167 -10.25 18.50 -3.75
N THR A 168 -9.67 19.60 -4.24
CA THR A 168 -9.31 19.74 -5.65
C THR A 168 -8.11 18.85 -5.99
N GLU A 169 -8.16 18.19 -7.12
CA GLU A 169 -7.06 17.38 -7.67
C GLU A 169 -6.66 17.90 -9.05
N THR A 170 -5.39 17.83 -9.35
CA THR A 170 -4.86 18.16 -10.69
C THR A 170 -3.87 17.12 -11.14
N THR A 171 -3.96 16.70 -12.39
CA THR A 171 -3.04 15.76 -13.02
C THR A 171 -2.26 16.45 -14.13
N ALA A 172 -0.98 16.13 -14.24
CA ALA A 172 -0.13 16.56 -15.33
C ALA A 172 0.70 15.38 -15.84
N ILE A 173 0.69 15.14 -17.13
CA ILE A 173 1.52 14.12 -17.76
C ILE A 173 2.79 14.80 -18.26
N TRP A 174 3.93 14.26 -17.89
CA TRP A 174 5.24 14.74 -18.30
C TRP A 174 5.87 13.73 -19.26
N TYR A 175 6.36 14.23 -20.38
CA TYR A 175 7.23 13.50 -21.29
C TYR A 175 8.68 13.86 -20.98
N ILE A 176 9.49 12.86 -20.64
CA ILE A 176 10.87 13.09 -20.20
C ILE A 176 11.78 12.15 -20.97
N VAL A 177 12.84 12.72 -21.55
CA VAL A 177 13.93 11.97 -22.20
C VAL A 177 15.18 12.17 -21.38
N ALA A 178 15.80 11.10 -20.93
CA ALA A 178 16.99 11.13 -20.10
C ALA A 178 18.08 10.20 -20.62
N ASP A 179 19.30 10.65 -20.56
CA ASP A 179 20.53 9.88 -20.81
C ASP A 179 21.34 9.85 -19.50
N TYR A 180 22.08 8.77 -19.27
CA TYR A 180 23.05 8.70 -18.19
C TYR A 180 24.41 8.36 -18.79
N LYS A 181 25.38 9.24 -18.62
CA LYS A 181 26.72 9.07 -19.19
C LYS A 181 27.78 9.64 -18.26
N ASP A 182 28.90 8.93 -18.12
CA ASP A 182 30.03 9.36 -17.32
C ASP A 182 29.67 9.77 -15.89
N GLY A 183 28.74 9.02 -15.26
CA GLY A 183 28.27 9.28 -13.90
C GLY A 183 27.32 10.46 -13.77
N LYS A 184 26.72 10.95 -14.87
CA LYS A 184 25.86 12.13 -14.88
C LYS A 184 24.53 11.85 -15.55
N LEU A 185 23.46 12.24 -14.88
CA LEU A 185 22.12 12.31 -15.45
C LEU A 185 22.02 13.56 -16.32
N ASP A 186 21.53 13.39 -17.53
CA ASP A 186 21.28 14.45 -18.50
C ASP A 186 19.84 14.35 -19.00
N ILE A 187 18.99 15.27 -18.57
CA ILE A 187 17.60 15.36 -19.01
C ILE A 187 17.56 16.20 -20.29
N ARG A 188 17.37 15.52 -21.43
CA ARG A 188 17.33 16.11 -22.76
C ARG A 188 16.04 16.86 -23.05
N GLU A 189 14.95 16.32 -22.55
CA GLU A 189 13.63 16.88 -22.75
C GLU A 189 12.77 16.65 -21.52
N MET A 190 12.01 17.65 -21.12
CA MET A 190 11.06 17.58 -20.02
C MET A 190 9.88 18.51 -20.30
N LYS A 191 8.77 17.97 -20.78
CA LYS A 191 7.60 18.72 -21.21
C LYS A 191 6.35 18.27 -20.48
N PRO A 192 5.63 19.18 -19.80
CA PRO A 192 4.32 18.87 -19.26
C PRO A 192 3.26 18.94 -20.36
N TYR A 193 2.42 17.92 -20.43
CA TYR A 193 1.17 17.93 -21.15
C TYR A 193 0.07 18.05 -20.12
N ARG A 194 -0.69 19.12 -20.15
CA ARG A 194 -1.88 19.26 -19.31
C ARG A 194 -3.07 18.86 -20.15
N ASP A 195 -3.98 18.14 -19.54
CA ASP A 195 -5.30 17.99 -20.11
C ASP A 195 -5.94 19.38 -20.15
N VAL A 196 -6.12 19.89 -21.36
CA VAL A 196 -6.87 21.13 -21.59
C VAL A 196 -8.32 20.68 -21.56
N GLY A 197 -8.85 20.49 -20.36
CA GLY A 197 -10.26 20.16 -20.18
C GLY A 197 -11.12 21.17 -20.96
N GLU A 198 -12.03 20.63 -21.74
CA GLU A 198 -13.07 21.35 -22.45
C GLU A 198 -13.90 22.24 -21.52
#